data_9f8e373ca3ac57dbb941be257f190917
#
_entry.id   9f8e373ca3ac57dbb941be257f190917
#
_cell.length_a   1.000
_cell.length_b   1.000
_cell.length_c   1.000
_cell.angle_alpha   90.00
_cell.angle_beta   90.00
_cell.angle_gamma   90.00
#
_symmetry.space_group_name_H-M   'P 1'
#
loop_
_entity.id
_entity.type
_entity.pdbx_description
1 polymer ?
#
loop_
_entity_poly.entity_id
_entity_poly.type
_entity_poly.pdbx_seq_one_letter_code
_entity_poly.pdbx_strand_id
1 'polypeptide(L)'
;MLQQKLIRNVFILVTAFIFFNFTGCSTDDDDEFTVEVRVNGNVLFDNGDDFNGDVDGDFTGNGGSDSRTFMWQNNLSRADYNADITATAEGVFNIIVRDTDSNVVLDRTLNGASEPDSIDGVTSSGTPGIWSVTITLTNFDGDGSFSLSEGD
;
A
#
# COMPACT_ATOMS: atom_id res chain seq x y z
N MET A 1 -24.90 66.40 -22.56
CA MET A 1 -24.04 65.62 -23.49
C MET A 1 -22.79 65.02 -22.82
N LEU A 2 -22.25 65.57 -21.76
CA LEU A 2 -21.05 65.01 -21.10
C LEU A 2 -21.32 63.72 -20.30
N GLN A 3 -22.48 63.63 -19.66
CA GLN A 3 -22.86 62.47 -18.83
C GLN A 3 -23.04 61.17 -19.63
N GLN A 4 -23.56 61.21 -20.83
CA GLN A 4 -23.73 60.02 -21.66
C GLN A 4 -22.43 59.40 -22.20
N LYS A 5 -21.42 60.24 -22.42
CA LYS A 5 -20.10 59.75 -22.84
C LYS A 5 -19.35 59.04 -21.72
N LEU A 6 -19.52 59.48 -20.48
CA LEU A 6 -18.88 58.87 -19.33
C LEU A 6 -19.42 57.48 -19.04
N ILE A 7 -20.73 57.27 -19.14
CA ILE A 7 -21.39 56.00 -18.90
C ILE A 7 -21.00 54.99 -19.98
N ARG A 8 -20.86 55.42 -21.25
CA ARG A 8 -20.50 54.54 -22.35
C ARG A 8 -19.05 54.05 -22.26
N ASN A 9 -18.15 54.85 -21.73
CA ASN A 9 -16.74 54.46 -21.56
C ASN A 9 -16.53 53.58 -20.35
N VAL A 10 -17.33 53.74 -19.26
CA VAL A 10 -17.31 52.90 -18.09
C VAL A 10 -17.87 51.47 -18.42
N PHE A 11 -18.92 51.41 -19.29
CA PHE A 11 -19.49 50.11 -19.70
C PHE A 11 -18.55 49.28 -20.60
N ILE A 12 -17.73 49.91 -21.42
CA ILE A 12 -16.73 49.26 -22.26
C ILE A 12 -15.53 48.76 -21.43
N LEU A 13 -15.21 49.44 -20.33
CA LEU A 13 -14.10 49.01 -19.46
C LEU A 13 -14.46 47.82 -18.55
N VAL A 14 -15.74 47.67 -18.19
CA VAL A 14 -16.23 46.54 -17.37
C VAL A 14 -16.40 45.25 -18.18
N THR A 15 -16.73 45.38 -19.47
CA THR A 15 -16.85 44.19 -20.35
C THR A 15 -15.52 43.61 -20.83
N ALA A 16 -14.43 44.37 -20.76
CA ALA A 16 -13.11 43.86 -21.14
C ALA A 16 -12.41 43.03 -20.02
N PHE A 17 -12.95 43.03 -18.77
CA PHE A 17 -12.32 42.33 -17.64
C PHE A 17 -12.88 40.96 -17.36
N ILE A 18 -13.88 40.48 -18.12
CA ILE A 18 -14.55 39.18 -17.89
C ILE A 18 -13.98 38.06 -18.76
N PHE A 19 -13.04 38.33 -19.65
CA PHE A 19 -12.51 37.32 -20.60
C PHE A 19 -11.10 36.80 -20.29
N PHE A 20 -10.60 36.91 -19.04
CA PHE A 20 -9.24 36.44 -18.72
C PHE A 20 -9.16 35.56 -17.50
N ASN A 21 -10.10 34.61 -17.33
CA ASN A 21 -9.95 33.58 -16.31
C ASN A 21 -10.47 32.21 -16.77
N PHE A 22 -10.00 31.76 -17.94
CA PHE A 22 -10.05 30.36 -18.32
C PHE A 22 -8.71 29.97 -18.95
N THR A 23 -7.69 29.96 -18.15
CA THR A 23 -6.47 29.28 -18.52
C THR A 23 -6.06 28.37 -17.38
N GLY A 24 -6.07 27.08 -17.67
CA GLY A 24 -5.33 26.10 -16.95
C GLY A 24 -6.10 25.40 -15.84
N CYS A 25 -7.05 24.54 -16.21
CA CYS A 25 -7.04 23.25 -15.57
C CYS A 25 -5.79 22.56 -16.13
N SER A 26 -4.62 22.76 -15.50
CA SER A 26 -3.60 21.76 -15.55
C SER A 26 -4.22 20.58 -14.79
N THR A 27 -4.65 19.55 -15.50
CA THR A 27 -4.58 18.22 -14.97
C THR A 27 -3.09 17.98 -14.77
N ASP A 28 -2.55 18.37 -13.65
CA ASP A 28 -1.42 17.68 -13.11
C ASP A 28 -1.96 16.26 -12.89
N ASP A 29 -1.69 15.38 -13.85
CA ASP A 29 -1.64 13.94 -13.59
C ASP A 29 -0.44 13.78 -12.63
N ASP A 30 -0.63 14.14 -11.37
CA ASP A 30 0.23 13.67 -10.31
C ASP A 30 0.00 12.16 -10.29
N ASP A 31 0.92 11.41 -10.90
CA ASP A 31 0.98 9.97 -10.76
C ASP A 31 1.11 9.70 -9.25
N GLU A 32 -0.03 9.45 -8.60
CA GLU A 32 -0.06 9.15 -7.18
C GLU A 32 0.64 7.80 -6.98
N PHE A 33 1.81 7.83 -6.36
CA PHE A 33 2.52 6.61 -5.98
C PHE A 33 1.72 5.88 -4.91
N THR A 34 1.16 4.73 -5.28
CA THR A 34 0.28 3.94 -4.43
C THR A 34 0.82 2.53 -4.23
N VAL A 35 0.39 1.91 -3.16
CA VAL A 35 0.53 0.47 -2.91
C VAL A 35 -0.80 -0.08 -2.43
N GLU A 36 -1.08 -1.33 -2.75
CA GLU A 36 -2.25 -2.05 -2.28
C GLU A 36 -1.80 -3.41 -1.73
N VAL A 37 -2.33 -3.79 -0.58
CA VAL A 37 -2.15 -5.12 0.02
C VAL A 37 -3.52 -5.77 0.19
N ARG A 38 -3.63 -7.03 -0.22
CA ARG A 38 -4.84 -7.85 -0.06
C ARG A 38 -4.55 -9.08 0.77
N VAL A 39 -5.55 -9.53 1.51
CA VAL A 39 -5.54 -10.81 2.23
C VAL A 39 -6.83 -11.54 1.92
N ASN A 40 -6.73 -12.77 1.44
CA ASN A 40 -7.87 -13.62 1.04
C ASN A 40 -8.84 -12.86 0.11
N GLY A 41 -8.29 -12.07 -0.83
CA GLY A 41 -9.02 -11.25 -1.80
C GLY A 41 -9.61 -9.94 -1.27
N ASN A 42 -9.42 -9.60 0.03
CA ASN A 42 -9.89 -8.36 0.62
C ASN A 42 -8.76 -7.34 0.71
N VAL A 43 -9.00 -6.12 0.24
CA VAL A 43 -8.03 -5.02 0.38
C VAL A 43 -7.92 -4.62 1.85
N LEU A 44 -6.72 -4.53 2.37
CA LEU A 44 -6.44 -4.02 3.71
C LEU A 44 -6.41 -2.49 3.68
N PHE A 45 -7.50 -1.86 4.11
CA PHE A 45 -7.58 -0.40 4.25
C PHE A 45 -7.12 0.06 5.63
N ASP A 46 -7.54 -0.67 6.68
CA ASP A 46 -7.25 -0.37 8.07
C ASP A 46 -6.37 -1.47 8.69
N ASN A 47 -5.67 -1.12 9.77
CA ASN A 47 -4.95 -2.09 10.57
C ASN A 47 -5.91 -2.80 11.53
N GLY A 48 -5.67 -4.10 11.75
CA GLY A 48 -6.37 -4.89 12.75
C GLY A 48 -7.51 -5.77 12.23
N ASP A 49 -7.64 -5.94 10.90
CA ASP A 49 -8.52 -6.97 10.35
C ASP A 49 -8.13 -8.37 10.87
N ASP A 50 -9.13 -9.22 11.14
CA ASP A 50 -8.96 -10.54 11.73
C ASP A 50 -9.15 -11.65 10.67
N PHE A 51 -8.18 -12.56 10.58
CA PHE A 51 -8.24 -13.72 9.68
C PHE A 51 -8.06 -15.03 10.41
N ASN A 52 -8.75 -16.06 9.95
CA ASN A 52 -8.67 -17.43 10.45
C ASN A 52 -8.40 -18.40 9.29
N GLY A 53 -7.67 -19.47 9.57
CA GLY A 53 -7.25 -20.45 8.55
C GLY A 53 -6.07 -19.93 7.74
N ASP A 54 -5.86 -20.52 6.58
CA ASP A 54 -4.75 -20.15 5.71
C ASP A 54 -4.92 -18.71 5.19
N VAL A 55 -3.81 -18.01 5.10
CA VAL A 55 -3.71 -16.67 4.57
C VAL A 55 -3.06 -16.72 3.20
N ASP A 56 -3.78 -16.24 2.19
CA ASP A 56 -3.26 -15.98 0.86
C ASP A 56 -3.32 -14.46 0.63
N GLY A 57 -2.16 -13.83 0.49
CA GLY A 57 -2.04 -12.40 0.27
C GLY A 57 -1.39 -12.07 -1.06
N ASP A 58 -1.79 -10.95 -1.62
CA ASP A 58 -1.15 -10.34 -2.78
C ASP A 58 -0.94 -8.84 -2.54
N PHE A 59 0.01 -8.27 -3.25
CA PHE A 59 0.31 -6.85 -3.16
C PHE A 59 0.82 -6.30 -4.49
N THR A 60 0.51 -5.03 -4.72
CA THR A 60 0.96 -4.29 -5.90
C THR A 60 1.41 -2.89 -5.52
N GLY A 61 2.28 -2.30 -6.32
CA GLY A 61 2.72 -0.93 -6.17
C GLY A 61 3.22 -0.32 -7.46
N ASN A 62 3.23 1.00 -7.53
CA ASN A 62 3.79 1.79 -8.63
C ASN A 62 4.81 2.84 -8.10
N GLY A 63 5.67 2.43 -7.15
CA GLY A 63 6.67 3.29 -6.51
C GLY A 63 6.24 3.86 -5.15
N GLY A 64 5.07 3.46 -4.63
CA GLY A 64 4.56 3.90 -3.34
C GLY A 64 5.17 3.20 -2.13
N SER A 65 4.80 3.68 -0.94
CA SER A 65 5.19 3.07 0.34
C SER A 65 4.00 3.02 1.28
N ASP A 66 3.81 1.89 1.93
CA ASP A 66 2.77 1.71 2.94
C ASP A 66 3.11 0.54 3.89
N SER A 67 2.41 0.48 5.02
CA SER A 67 2.52 -0.61 5.98
C SER A 67 1.13 -0.99 6.48
N ARG A 68 0.81 -2.27 6.39
CA ARG A 68 -0.47 -2.83 6.81
C ARG A 68 -0.27 -3.94 7.82
N THR A 69 -1.08 -3.95 8.87
CA THR A 69 -1.05 -4.98 9.91
C THR A 69 -2.42 -5.63 10.03
N PHE A 70 -2.47 -6.94 9.97
CA PHE A 70 -3.66 -7.72 10.26
C PHE A 70 -3.42 -8.73 11.37
N MET A 71 -4.50 -9.22 11.97
CA MET A 71 -4.47 -10.24 13.01
C MET A 71 -4.81 -11.60 12.40
N TRP A 72 -4.11 -12.63 12.83
CA TRP A 72 -4.26 -13.98 12.33
C TRP A 72 -4.29 -15.00 13.47
N GLN A 73 -5.32 -15.85 13.48
CA GLN A 73 -5.41 -16.93 14.46
C GLN A 73 -4.48 -18.07 14.06
N ASN A 74 -3.44 -18.31 14.86
CA ASN A 74 -2.57 -19.47 14.75
C ASN A 74 -2.68 -20.33 16.02
N ASN A 75 -3.22 -21.54 15.88
CA ASN A 75 -3.42 -22.47 17.01
C ASN A 75 -2.17 -23.30 17.32
N LEU A 76 -1.15 -23.20 16.48
CA LEU A 76 0.12 -23.91 16.65
C LEU A 76 1.24 -22.96 17.05
N SER A 77 2.37 -23.52 17.43
CA SER A 77 3.52 -22.72 17.88
C SER A 77 4.38 -22.18 16.72
N ARG A 78 4.13 -22.61 15.50
CA ARG A 78 4.85 -22.21 14.29
C ARG A 78 3.89 -21.96 13.16
N ALA A 79 4.38 -21.32 12.12
CA ALA A 79 3.69 -21.12 10.85
C ALA A 79 4.62 -21.43 9.70
N ASP A 80 4.10 -22.08 8.66
CA ASP A 80 4.74 -22.12 7.36
C ASP A 80 4.49 -20.78 6.66
N TYR A 81 5.51 -20.28 5.96
CA TYR A 81 5.39 -19.02 5.21
C TYR A 81 6.03 -19.14 3.83
N ASN A 82 5.49 -18.41 2.91
CA ASN A 82 6.08 -18.14 1.59
C ASN A 82 5.85 -16.67 1.24
N ALA A 83 6.78 -16.06 0.53
CA ALA A 83 6.56 -14.80 -0.16
C ALA A 83 7.44 -14.72 -1.41
N ASP A 84 6.93 -14.01 -2.39
CA ASP A 84 7.57 -13.88 -3.69
C ASP A 84 7.24 -12.49 -4.29
N ILE A 85 8.19 -11.91 -5.00
CA ILE A 85 8.03 -10.68 -5.77
C ILE A 85 8.39 -10.95 -7.22
N THR A 86 7.78 -10.21 -8.16
CA THR A 86 8.16 -10.33 -9.56
C THR A 86 9.63 -9.97 -9.78
N ALA A 87 10.32 -10.70 -10.65
CA ALA A 87 11.75 -10.51 -10.92
C ALA A 87 12.10 -9.09 -11.44
N THR A 88 11.09 -8.36 -11.92
CA THR A 88 11.23 -6.97 -12.38
C THR A 88 10.81 -5.94 -11.34
N ALA A 89 10.38 -6.38 -10.14
CA ALA A 89 9.99 -5.46 -9.08
C ALA A 89 11.16 -4.59 -8.64
N GLU A 90 10.85 -3.38 -8.18
CA GLU A 90 11.79 -2.46 -7.54
C GLU A 90 11.30 -2.12 -6.11
N GLY A 91 12.18 -1.58 -5.28
CA GLY A 91 11.86 -1.25 -3.90
C GLY A 91 11.99 -2.44 -2.96
N VAL A 92 11.25 -2.41 -1.85
CA VAL A 92 11.41 -3.39 -0.76
C VAL A 92 10.06 -3.92 -0.30
N PHE A 93 9.95 -5.24 -0.17
CA PHE A 93 8.91 -5.93 0.57
C PHE A 93 9.49 -6.44 1.89
N ASN A 94 8.78 -6.25 3.00
CA ASN A 94 9.12 -6.83 4.29
C ASN A 94 7.88 -7.43 4.96
N ILE A 95 8.04 -8.62 5.54
CA ILE A 95 7.03 -9.29 6.36
C ILE A 95 7.56 -9.50 7.77
N ILE A 96 6.81 -9.02 8.76
CA ILE A 96 7.09 -9.28 10.18
C ILE A 96 5.88 -9.99 10.79
N VAL A 97 6.13 -11.13 11.45
CA VAL A 97 5.10 -11.85 12.21
C VAL A 97 5.49 -11.86 13.67
N ARG A 98 4.52 -11.53 14.53
CA ARG A 98 4.66 -11.57 16.00
C ARG A 98 3.63 -12.51 16.59
N ASP A 99 4.06 -13.27 17.59
CA ASP A 99 3.19 -14.17 18.33
C ASP A 99 2.24 -13.40 19.29
N THR A 100 1.41 -14.14 20.02
CA THR A 100 0.46 -13.57 20.99
C THR A 100 1.13 -12.75 22.10
N ASP A 101 2.37 -13.07 22.44
CA ASP A 101 3.18 -12.32 23.43
C ASP A 101 3.99 -11.17 22.77
N SER A 102 3.73 -10.87 21.50
CA SER A 102 4.41 -9.83 20.72
C SER A 102 5.89 -10.12 20.42
N ASN A 103 6.38 -11.36 20.59
CA ASN A 103 7.71 -11.74 20.18
C ASN A 103 7.77 -11.87 18.64
N VAL A 104 8.84 -11.40 18.02
CA VAL A 104 9.05 -11.59 16.58
C VAL A 104 9.40 -13.05 16.30
N VAL A 105 8.56 -13.73 15.54
CA VAL A 105 8.75 -15.12 15.09
C VAL A 105 9.18 -15.21 13.63
N LEU A 106 8.94 -14.16 12.85
CA LEU A 106 9.41 -13.99 11.48
C LEU A 106 9.76 -12.52 11.24
N ASP A 107 10.87 -12.28 10.57
CA ASP A 107 11.25 -10.99 9.97
C ASP A 107 12.05 -11.29 8.70
N ARG A 108 11.47 -11.00 7.54
CA ARG A 108 12.06 -11.29 6.24
C ARG A 108 11.83 -10.15 5.27
N THR A 109 12.84 -9.95 4.43
CA THR A 109 12.85 -8.87 3.44
C THR A 109 13.22 -9.44 2.07
N LEU A 110 12.50 -9.00 1.04
CA LEU A 110 12.86 -9.15 -0.37
C LEU A 110 13.17 -7.76 -0.94
N ASN A 111 14.23 -7.68 -1.73
CA ASN A 111 14.63 -6.44 -2.39
C ASN A 111 14.40 -6.62 -3.90
N GLY A 112 13.61 -5.74 -4.48
CA GLY A 112 13.40 -5.68 -5.92
C GLY A 112 14.72 -5.54 -6.69
N ALA A 113 14.75 -6.01 -7.92
CA ALA A 113 15.94 -6.05 -8.80
C ALA A 113 17.14 -6.86 -8.23
N SER A 114 16.90 -7.73 -7.24
CA SER A 114 17.94 -8.56 -6.59
C SER A 114 17.42 -9.94 -6.26
N GLU A 115 18.21 -10.97 -6.55
CA GLU A 115 17.95 -12.32 -6.05
C GLU A 115 18.38 -12.47 -4.56
N PRO A 116 17.66 -13.28 -3.77
CA PRO A 116 16.46 -14.02 -4.15
C PRO A 116 15.23 -13.13 -4.22
N ASP A 117 14.34 -13.40 -5.19
CA ASP A 117 13.03 -12.78 -5.35
C ASP A 117 11.91 -13.51 -4.58
N SER A 118 12.24 -14.60 -3.90
CA SER A 118 11.32 -15.41 -3.10
C SER A 118 11.95 -15.90 -1.80
N ILE A 119 11.11 -16.15 -0.81
CA ILE A 119 11.43 -16.75 0.48
C ILE A 119 10.36 -17.75 0.88
N ASP A 120 10.77 -18.83 1.50
CA ASP A 120 9.88 -19.81 2.12
C ASP A 120 10.51 -20.39 3.40
N GLY A 121 9.70 -21.03 4.21
CA GLY A 121 10.18 -21.71 5.41
C GLY A 121 9.16 -21.79 6.54
N VAL A 122 9.68 -22.02 7.73
CA VAL A 122 8.90 -22.12 8.98
C VAL A 122 9.39 -21.04 9.93
N THR A 123 8.46 -20.40 10.64
CA THR A 123 8.78 -19.38 11.66
C THR A 123 9.56 -19.95 12.84
N SER A 124 10.19 -19.11 13.63
CA SER A 124 10.58 -19.48 14.99
C SER A 124 9.34 -19.86 15.80
N SER A 125 9.53 -20.68 16.85
CA SER A 125 8.44 -21.05 17.75
C SER A 125 7.96 -19.84 18.54
N GLY A 126 6.65 -19.64 18.60
CA GLY A 126 5.96 -18.59 19.34
C GLY A 126 4.83 -19.16 20.21
N THR A 127 4.15 -18.28 20.94
CA THR A 127 2.98 -18.63 21.74
C THR A 127 1.75 -18.69 20.83
N PRO A 128 1.01 -19.83 20.78
CA PRO A 128 -0.23 -19.94 20.02
C PRO A 128 -1.29 -18.91 20.42
N GLY A 129 -2.15 -18.54 19.48
CA GLY A 129 -3.24 -17.60 19.69
C GLY A 129 -3.34 -16.60 18.54
N ILE A 130 -3.71 -15.35 18.84
CA ILE A 130 -3.82 -14.30 17.83
C ILE A 130 -2.42 -13.68 17.61
N TRP A 131 -1.90 -13.92 16.43
CA TRP A 131 -0.64 -13.36 15.94
C TRP A 131 -0.89 -12.08 15.15
N SER A 132 0.08 -11.19 15.09
CA SER A 132 0.02 -10.03 14.20
C SER A 132 0.99 -10.19 13.04
N VAL A 133 0.51 -9.86 11.85
CA VAL A 133 1.28 -9.90 10.60
C VAL A 133 1.34 -8.49 10.04
N THR A 134 2.56 -7.99 9.84
CA THR A 134 2.79 -6.67 9.25
C THR A 134 3.48 -6.83 7.91
N ILE A 135 2.87 -6.31 6.87
CA ILE A 135 3.43 -6.19 5.52
C ILE A 135 3.83 -4.75 5.31
N THR A 136 5.08 -4.52 4.94
CA THR A 136 5.60 -3.18 4.62
C THR A 136 6.17 -3.17 3.21
N LEU A 137 5.72 -2.22 2.41
CA LEU A 137 6.21 -1.93 1.07
C LEU A 137 6.90 -0.56 1.11
N THR A 138 8.10 -0.46 0.53
CA THR A 138 8.87 0.78 0.52
C THR A 138 9.34 1.10 -0.89
N ASN A 139 8.88 2.20 -1.47
CA ASN A 139 9.13 2.60 -2.85
C ASN A 139 8.92 1.42 -3.81
N PHE A 140 7.86 0.62 -3.54
CA PHE A 140 7.63 -0.64 -4.22
C PHE A 140 6.94 -0.41 -5.54
N ASP A 141 7.55 -0.90 -6.61
CA ASP A 141 7.02 -0.92 -7.97
C ASP A 141 7.05 -2.35 -8.49
N GLY A 142 5.87 -2.92 -8.77
CA GLY A 142 5.69 -4.30 -9.17
C GLY A 142 4.54 -4.98 -8.45
N ASP A 143 4.58 -6.30 -8.43
CA ASP A 143 3.61 -7.16 -7.76
C ASP A 143 4.31 -8.32 -7.04
N GLY A 144 3.59 -8.92 -6.10
CA GLY A 144 4.04 -10.07 -5.36
C GLY A 144 2.93 -10.73 -4.57
N SER A 145 3.28 -11.81 -3.91
CA SER A 145 2.37 -12.58 -3.09
C SER A 145 3.02 -13.04 -1.78
N PHE A 146 2.20 -13.42 -0.83
CA PHE A 146 2.64 -14.07 0.40
C PHE A 146 1.58 -15.03 0.90
N SER A 147 2.00 -16.04 1.66
CA SER A 147 1.08 -16.96 2.32
C SER A 147 1.56 -17.32 3.72
N LEU A 148 0.60 -17.61 4.59
CA LEU A 148 0.83 -18.15 5.93
C LEU A 148 -0.16 -19.29 6.16
N SER A 149 0.33 -20.39 6.73
CA SER A 149 -0.51 -21.48 7.23
C SER A 149 0.00 -21.96 8.57
N GLU A 150 -0.87 -22.62 9.36
CA GLU A 150 -0.45 -23.24 10.61
C GLU A 150 0.60 -24.31 10.34
N GLY A 151 1.78 -24.21 10.97
CA GLY A 151 2.93 -25.09 10.80
C GLY A 151 3.13 -26.06 11.98
N ASP A 152 3.68 -27.23 11.72
CA ASP A 152 3.99 -28.27 12.73
C ASP A 152 5.23 -27.94 13.59
#